data_0ea60cbc1b2b603930bfa5e0470d6118
#
_entry.id   0ea60cbc1b2b603930bfa5e0470d6118
#
_cell.length_a   1.000
_cell.length_b   1.000
_cell.length_c   1.000
_cell.angle_alpha   90.00
_cell.angle_beta   90.00
_cell.angle_gamma   90.00
#
_symmetry.space_group_name_H-M   'P 1'
#
loop_
_entity.id
_entity.type
_entity.pdbx_description
1 polymer ?
#
loop_
_entity_poly.entity_id
_entity_poly.type
_entity_poly.pdbx_seq_one_letter_code
_entity_poly.pdbx_strand_id
1 'polypeptide(L)'
;IGMQCGGSDAFSGITANPSAGYAADMLVKGGATVLFSEVTEVRDGVPMLAARCVSAEVRDKLAAEMKWYDDYLAEGGVDRDANPTPGNKKGGLANIVEKAMGSIAKSGTSPIVEVLSPAEKPTKHGLIYAATPASDIVCGPSQVASGIGLQVFMTGRGTPYGLDVAPVIKVCSRNEMKDHWFDLIDISAGHI
;
A
#
# COMPACT_ATOMS: atom_id res chain seq x y z
N ILE A 1 -11.14 1.35 -5.47
CA ILE A 1 -10.69 1.64 -4.09
C ILE A 1 -9.18 1.54 -4.08
N GLY A 2 -8.49 2.52 -3.46
CA GLY A 2 -7.04 2.50 -3.26
C GLY A 2 -6.66 2.01 -1.86
N MET A 3 -5.62 1.18 -1.76
CA MET A 3 -5.02 0.75 -0.50
C MET A 3 -3.63 1.38 -0.40
N GLN A 4 -3.38 2.15 0.66
CA GLN A 4 -2.10 2.80 0.93
C GLN A 4 -1.77 2.73 2.41
N CYS A 5 -0.49 2.73 2.77
CA CYS A 5 -0.08 2.88 4.16
C CYS A 5 1.05 3.91 4.28
N GLY A 6 1.03 4.65 5.38
CA GLY A 6 2.05 5.66 5.68
C GLY A 6 2.15 5.89 7.18
N GLY A 7 3.30 6.40 7.64
CA GLY A 7 3.57 6.48 9.06
C GLY A 7 3.56 5.12 9.75
N SER A 8 4.00 4.06 9.04
CA SER A 8 3.94 2.67 9.51
C SER A 8 4.80 2.44 10.75
N ASP A 9 4.35 1.51 11.59
CA ASP A 9 5.04 1.01 12.78
C ASP A 9 5.13 -0.53 12.77
N ALA A 10 5.71 -1.14 13.80
CA ALA A 10 5.83 -2.59 13.91
C ALA A 10 4.47 -3.33 13.90
N PHE A 11 3.40 -2.68 14.36
CA PHE A 11 2.06 -3.28 14.40
C PHE A 11 1.29 -3.16 13.09
N SER A 12 1.72 -2.27 12.18
CA SER A 12 1.03 -2.07 10.89
C SER A 12 0.85 -3.35 10.10
N GLY A 13 1.88 -4.20 10.06
CA GLY A 13 1.87 -5.50 9.36
C GLY A 13 1.15 -6.62 10.13
N ILE A 14 0.78 -6.39 11.39
CA ILE A 14 0.14 -7.40 12.27
C ILE A 14 -1.36 -7.13 12.40
N THR A 15 -1.78 -5.87 12.45
CA THR A 15 -3.17 -5.48 12.71
C THR A 15 -3.80 -4.74 11.52
N ALA A 16 -3.44 -3.48 11.27
CA ALA A 16 -4.11 -2.61 10.30
C ALA A 16 -4.01 -3.14 8.86
N ASN A 17 -2.82 -3.52 8.39
CA ASN A 17 -2.64 -3.97 7.02
C ASN A 17 -3.32 -5.30 6.73
N PRO A 18 -3.24 -6.35 7.57
CA PRO A 18 -4.00 -7.59 7.37
C PRO A 18 -5.52 -7.37 7.40
N SER A 19 -6.02 -6.50 8.27
CA SER A 19 -7.45 -6.16 8.33
C SER A 19 -7.92 -5.51 7.04
N ALA A 20 -7.13 -4.53 6.53
CA ALA A 20 -7.40 -3.90 5.24
C ALA A 20 -7.29 -4.90 4.09
N GLY A 21 -6.35 -5.84 4.14
CA GLY A 21 -6.20 -6.91 3.16
C GLY A 21 -7.40 -7.86 3.13
N TYR A 22 -7.92 -8.22 4.28
CA TYR A 22 -9.15 -9.02 4.37
C TYR A 22 -10.35 -8.26 3.77
N ALA A 23 -10.48 -6.97 4.09
CA ALA A 23 -11.50 -6.12 3.48
C ALA A 23 -11.31 -6.00 1.95
N ALA A 24 -10.07 -5.90 1.47
CA ALA A 24 -9.76 -5.91 0.03
C ALA A 24 -10.27 -7.19 -0.66
N ASP A 25 -10.03 -8.36 -0.05
CA ASP A 25 -10.52 -9.64 -0.57
C ASP A 25 -12.06 -9.69 -0.62
N MET A 26 -12.74 -9.17 0.40
CA MET A 26 -14.21 -9.09 0.42
C MET A 26 -14.73 -8.15 -0.69
N LEU A 27 -14.09 -7.01 -0.87
CA LEU A 27 -14.43 -6.03 -1.90
C LEU A 27 -14.24 -6.62 -3.31
N VAL A 28 -13.13 -7.31 -3.55
CA VAL A 28 -12.86 -8.00 -4.82
C VAL A 28 -13.92 -9.07 -5.08
N LYS A 29 -14.29 -9.88 -4.08
CA LYS A 29 -15.40 -10.85 -4.19
C LYS A 29 -16.74 -10.18 -4.49
N GLY A 30 -16.96 -8.97 -4.01
CA GLY A 30 -18.13 -8.14 -4.30
C GLY A 30 -18.10 -7.46 -5.67
N GLY A 31 -17.05 -7.68 -6.48
CA GLY A 31 -16.90 -7.11 -7.82
C GLY A 31 -16.22 -5.74 -7.88
N ALA A 32 -15.65 -5.26 -6.78
CA ALA A 32 -14.91 -4.01 -6.75
C ALA A 32 -13.53 -4.15 -7.40
N THR A 33 -13.02 -3.03 -7.91
CA THR A 33 -11.61 -2.88 -8.30
C THR A 33 -10.84 -2.32 -7.11
N VAL A 34 -9.80 -3.03 -6.67
CA VAL A 34 -8.93 -2.65 -5.54
C VAL A 34 -7.51 -2.48 -6.05
N LEU A 35 -6.95 -1.29 -5.87
CA LEU A 35 -5.56 -0.97 -6.19
C LEU A 35 -4.71 -0.96 -4.93
N PHE A 36 -3.55 -1.60 -4.96
CA PHE A 36 -2.50 -1.42 -3.96
C PHE A 36 -1.20 -1.00 -4.63
N SER A 37 -0.34 -0.27 -3.92
CA SER A 37 0.75 0.48 -4.54
C SER A 37 2.03 0.43 -3.70
N GLU A 38 2.96 1.34 -4.02
CA GLU A 38 4.18 1.64 -3.27
C GLU A 38 5.30 0.62 -3.51
N VAL A 39 5.99 0.77 -4.65
CA VAL A 39 7.04 -0.18 -5.10
C VAL A 39 8.10 -0.45 -4.04
N THR A 40 8.64 0.59 -3.39
CA THR A 40 9.64 0.42 -2.33
C THR A 40 9.17 -0.52 -1.22
N GLU A 41 7.88 -0.45 -0.89
CA GLU A 41 7.29 -1.21 0.21
C GLU A 41 6.83 -2.62 -0.16
N VAL A 42 6.95 -3.04 -1.41
CA VAL A 42 6.63 -4.41 -1.86
C VAL A 42 7.81 -5.12 -2.52
N ARG A 43 8.87 -4.40 -2.83
CA ARG A 43 10.02 -4.85 -3.62
C ARG A 43 10.64 -6.16 -3.09
N ASP A 44 10.74 -6.33 -1.79
CA ASP A 44 11.36 -7.53 -1.18
C ASP A 44 10.41 -8.74 -1.13
N GLY A 45 9.10 -8.50 -1.32
CA GLY A 45 8.09 -9.56 -1.36
C GLY A 45 7.58 -9.89 -2.76
N VAL A 46 8.26 -9.46 -3.81
CA VAL A 46 7.86 -9.74 -5.21
C VAL A 46 7.58 -11.21 -5.48
N PRO A 47 8.36 -12.20 -4.98
CA PRO A 47 8.01 -13.61 -5.19
C PRO A 47 6.61 -13.99 -4.69
N MET A 48 6.16 -13.39 -3.58
CA MET A 48 4.81 -13.62 -3.02
C MET A 48 3.73 -13.02 -3.91
N LEU A 49 3.97 -11.83 -4.46
CA LEU A 49 3.05 -11.18 -5.40
C LEU A 49 3.03 -11.90 -6.75
N ALA A 50 4.19 -12.27 -7.27
CA ALA A 50 4.33 -12.99 -8.53
C ALA A 50 3.57 -14.32 -8.54
N ALA A 51 3.55 -15.04 -7.41
CA ALA A 51 2.79 -16.28 -7.25
C ALA A 51 1.26 -16.07 -7.33
N ARG A 52 0.78 -14.85 -7.14
CA ARG A 52 -0.64 -14.48 -7.20
C ARG A 52 -1.05 -13.88 -8.54
N CYS A 53 -0.11 -13.61 -9.44
CA CYS A 53 -0.42 -13.09 -10.77
C CYS A 53 -1.17 -14.13 -11.60
N VAL A 54 -2.27 -13.73 -12.25
CA VAL A 54 -3.14 -14.62 -13.01
C VAL A 54 -2.52 -15.13 -14.33
N SER A 55 -1.45 -14.50 -14.81
CA SER A 55 -0.75 -14.89 -16.02
C SER A 55 0.73 -14.50 -15.99
N ALA A 56 1.50 -15.03 -16.97
CA ALA A 56 2.90 -14.66 -17.15
C ALA A 56 3.05 -13.17 -17.48
N GLU A 57 2.19 -12.63 -18.34
CA GLU A 57 2.22 -11.22 -18.75
C GLU A 57 2.04 -10.27 -17.56
N VAL A 58 1.11 -10.59 -16.64
CA VAL A 58 0.90 -9.81 -15.40
C VAL A 58 2.12 -9.86 -14.51
N ARG A 59 2.73 -11.06 -14.36
CA ARG A 59 3.96 -11.25 -13.58
C ARG A 59 5.15 -10.50 -14.20
N ASP A 60 5.30 -10.56 -15.51
CA ASP A 60 6.42 -9.93 -16.21
C ASP A 60 6.29 -8.39 -16.16
N LYS A 61 5.05 -7.86 -16.26
CA LYS A 61 4.80 -6.42 -16.02
C LYS A 61 5.10 -6.03 -14.56
N LEU A 62 4.77 -6.87 -13.58
CA LEU A 62 5.15 -6.63 -12.19
C LEU A 62 6.68 -6.47 -12.04
N ALA A 63 7.44 -7.37 -12.65
CA ALA A 63 8.90 -7.31 -12.64
C ALA A 63 9.44 -6.05 -13.35
N ALA A 64 8.82 -5.65 -14.46
CA ALA A 64 9.19 -4.44 -15.19
C ALA A 64 8.97 -3.17 -14.34
N GLU A 65 7.86 -3.08 -13.60
CA GLU A 65 7.59 -1.95 -12.72
C GLU A 65 8.56 -1.89 -11.51
N MET A 66 9.03 -3.02 -11.02
CA MET A 66 10.10 -3.05 -10.01
C MET A 66 11.41 -2.50 -10.58
N LYS A 67 11.77 -2.94 -11.80
CA LYS A 67 12.97 -2.43 -12.48
C LYS A 67 12.87 -0.94 -12.79
N TRP A 68 11.74 -0.47 -13.27
CA TRP A 68 11.49 0.96 -13.50
C TRP A 68 11.80 1.79 -12.25
N TYR A 69 11.35 1.32 -11.09
CA TYR A 69 11.56 2.05 -9.86
C TYR A 69 13.02 1.99 -9.37
N ASP A 70 13.68 0.85 -9.56
CA ASP A 70 15.12 0.72 -9.27
C ASP A 70 15.92 1.73 -10.13
N ASP A 71 15.59 1.83 -11.43
CA ASP A 71 16.22 2.80 -12.36
C ASP A 71 15.90 4.25 -11.95
N TYR A 72 14.65 4.56 -11.60
CA TYR A 72 14.23 5.87 -11.11
C TYR A 72 15.00 6.33 -9.85
N LEU A 73 15.22 5.43 -8.90
CA LEU A 73 16.02 5.72 -7.72
C LEU A 73 17.50 5.96 -8.08
N ALA A 74 18.05 5.14 -8.98
CA ALA A 74 19.44 5.25 -9.42
C ALA A 74 19.71 6.58 -10.14
N GLU A 75 18.79 7.05 -11.00
CA GLU A 75 18.87 8.35 -11.66
C GLU A 75 18.90 9.52 -10.66
N GLY A 76 18.11 9.38 -9.57
CA GLY A 76 18.08 10.35 -8.47
C GLY A 76 19.25 10.25 -7.49
N GLY A 77 20.14 9.27 -7.65
CA GLY A 77 21.21 9.00 -6.69
C GLY A 77 20.71 8.64 -5.29
N VAL A 78 19.52 8.05 -5.20
CA VAL A 78 18.84 7.72 -3.94
C VAL A 78 18.88 6.23 -3.70
N ASP A 79 19.19 5.84 -2.46
CA ASP A 79 19.10 4.46 -2.01
C ASP A 79 17.71 4.16 -1.46
N ARG A 80 17.19 2.99 -1.82
CA ARG A 80 15.95 2.44 -1.27
C ARG A 80 15.97 2.30 0.26
N ASP A 81 17.13 2.08 0.85
CA ASP A 81 17.34 1.94 2.29
C ASP A 81 17.14 3.24 3.10
N ALA A 82 16.88 4.36 2.43
CA ALA A 82 16.33 5.55 3.07
C ALA A 82 14.92 5.31 3.67
N ASN A 83 14.23 4.28 3.21
CA ASN A 83 12.99 3.76 3.80
C ASN A 83 13.31 2.42 4.52
N PRO A 84 12.93 2.17 5.80
CA PRO A 84 12.05 2.97 6.67
C PRO A 84 12.69 4.25 7.20
N THR A 85 11.86 5.28 7.33
CA THR A 85 12.27 6.56 7.91
C THR A 85 12.66 6.43 9.38
N PRO A 86 13.40 7.41 9.96
CA PRO A 86 13.67 7.41 11.40
C PRO A 86 12.39 7.29 12.26
N GLY A 87 11.29 7.86 11.78
CA GLY A 87 9.98 7.74 12.42
C GLY A 87 9.43 6.31 12.42
N ASN A 88 9.54 5.59 11.30
CA ASN A 88 9.13 4.18 11.24
C ASN A 88 9.98 3.32 12.18
N LYS A 89 11.31 3.55 12.23
CA LYS A 89 12.22 2.86 13.14
C LYS A 89 11.88 3.13 14.59
N LYS A 90 11.55 4.38 14.94
CA LYS A 90 11.06 4.73 16.30
C LYS A 90 9.73 4.02 16.62
N GLY A 91 8.91 3.73 15.62
CA GLY A 91 7.69 2.92 15.73
C GLY A 91 7.94 1.41 15.80
N GLY A 92 9.19 0.96 15.82
CA GLY A 92 9.59 -0.44 16.00
C GLY A 92 9.93 -1.20 14.72
N LEU A 93 9.86 -0.58 13.53
CA LEU A 93 10.29 -1.23 12.28
C LEU A 93 11.82 -1.28 12.19
N ALA A 94 12.38 -2.46 11.96
CA ALA A 94 13.82 -2.68 11.90
C ALA A 94 14.43 -2.29 10.54
N ASN A 95 13.82 -2.72 9.43
CA ASN A 95 14.38 -2.57 8.09
C ASN A 95 13.28 -2.55 7.01
N ILE A 96 13.69 -2.37 5.76
CA ILE A 96 12.77 -2.29 4.61
C ILE A 96 12.10 -3.64 4.31
N VAL A 97 12.76 -4.76 4.57
CA VAL A 97 12.20 -6.10 4.32
C VAL A 97 11.02 -6.36 5.25
N GLU A 98 11.17 -6.08 6.55
CA GLU A 98 10.07 -6.17 7.52
C GLU A 98 8.89 -5.26 7.11
N LYS A 99 9.19 -4.03 6.74
CA LYS A 99 8.18 -3.08 6.26
C LYS A 99 7.47 -3.60 5.00
N ALA A 100 8.20 -4.17 4.05
CA ALA A 100 7.65 -4.74 2.82
C ALA A 100 6.71 -5.92 3.10
N MET A 101 7.10 -6.84 3.99
CA MET A 101 6.24 -7.98 4.37
C MET A 101 4.92 -7.50 4.98
N GLY A 102 4.98 -6.52 5.88
CA GLY A 102 3.79 -5.90 6.45
C GLY A 102 2.96 -5.14 5.43
N SER A 103 3.61 -4.43 4.51
CA SER A 103 2.92 -3.65 3.47
C SER A 103 2.15 -4.54 2.48
N ILE A 104 2.71 -5.68 2.08
CA ILE A 104 2.04 -6.64 1.18
C ILE A 104 0.73 -7.14 1.78
N ALA A 105 0.64 -7.27 3.10
CA ALA A 105 -0.56 -7.76 3.78
C ALA A 105 -1.81 -6.92 3.47
N LYS A 106 -1.67 -5.62 3.18
CA LYS A 106 -2.78 -4.74 2.78
C LYS A 106 -3.48 -5.14 1.48
N SER A 107 -2.83 -5.96 0.67
CA SER A 107 -3.39 -6.45 -0.60
C SER A 107 -4.22 -7.74 -0.47
N GLY A 108 -4.37 -8.29 0.74
CA GLY A 108 -5.09 -9.54 0.95
C GLY A 108 -4.44 -10.73 0.21
N THR A 109 -5.28 -11.65 -0.23
CA THR A 109 -4.88 -12.91 -0.86
C THR A 109 -5.43 -13.13 -2.27
N SER A 110 -6.28 -12.24 -2.75
CA SER A 110 -6.90 -12.33 -4.08
C SER A 110 -5.87 -12.40 -5.21
N PRO A 111 -6.18 -13.07 -6.34
CA PRO A 111 -5.33 -13.05 -7.52
C PRO A 111 -5.11 -11.63 -8.06
N ILE A 112 -3.88 -11.33 -8.49
CA ILE A 112 -3.53 -10.06 -9.12
C ILE A 112 -3.85 -10.19 -10.60
N VAL A 113 -4.87 -9.43 -11.05
CA VAL A 113 -5.40 -9.54 -12.41
C VAL A 113 -4.74 -8.60 -13.41
N GLU A 114 -4.11 -7.54 -12.90
CA GLU A 114 -3.46 -6.50 -13.72
C GLU A 114 -2.36 -5.80 -12.92
N VAL A 115 -1.38 -5.26 -13.63
CA VAL A 115 -0.34 -4.38 -13.09
C VAL A 115 -0.35 -3.09 -13.90
N LEU A 116 -0.32 -1.95 -13.23
CA LEU A 116 -0.36 -0.62 -13.83
C LEU A 116 0.94 0.12 -13.59
N SER A 117 1.38 0.85 -14.60
CA SER A 117 2.38 1.91 -14.45
C SER A 117 1.77 3.11 -13.69
N PRO A 118 2.58 4.06 -13.18
CA PRO A 118 2.06 5.21 -12.44
C PRO A 118 0.96 5.96 -13.18
N ALA A 119 -0.19 6.15 -12.52
CA ALA A 119 -1.36 6.84 -13.04
C ALA A 119 -2.06 6.17 -14.24
N GLU A 120 -1.66 4.98 -14.65
CA GLU A 120 -2.34 4.19 -15.68
C GLU A 120 -3.74 3.77 -15.19
N LYS A 121 -4.73 3.78 -16.08
CA LYS A 121 -6.11 3.39 -15.75
C LYS A 121 -6.29 1.87 -15.85
N PRO A 122 -6.98 1.23 -14.90
CA PRO A 122 -7.28 -0.18 -14.97
C PRO A 122 -8.22 -0.49 -16.16
N THR A 123 -7.99 -1.65 -16.76
CA THR A 123 -8.85 -2.24 -17.81
C THR A 123 -9.64 -3.44 -17.29
N LYS A 124 -9.28 -3.94 -16.11
CA LYS A 124 -9.89 -5.11 -15.48
C LYS A 124 -10.49 -4.77 -14.11
N HIS A 125 -11.37 -5.64 -13.63
CA HIS A 125 -11.89 -5.61 -12.26
C HIS A 125 -11.19 -6.67 -11.40
N GLY A 126 -10.99 -6.37 -10.14
CA GLY A 126 -10.35 -7.28 -9.18
C GLY A 126 -9.20 -6.59 -8.44
N LEU A 127 -8.24 -7.38 -7.95
CA LEU A 127 -7.05 -6.86 -7.28
C LEU A 127 -5.99 -6.48 -8.31
N ILE A 128 -5.50 -5.26 -8.23
CA ILE A 128 -4.56 -4.67 -9.19
C ILE A 128 -3.39 -4.06 -8.45
N TYR A 129 -2.16 -4.35 -8.88
CA TYR A 129 -0.99 -3.63 -8.44
C TYR A 129 -0.79 -2.39 -9.30
N ALA A 130 -0.80 -1.21 -8.69
CA ALA A 130 -0.57 0.07 -9.36
C ALA A 130 0.76 0.66 -8.87
N ALA A 131 1.80 0.62 -9.70
CA ALA A 131 3.13 1.06 -9.32
C ALA A 131 3.17 2.55 -8.99
N THR A 132 3.78 2.89 -7.85
CA THR A 132 4.04 4.27 -7.43
C THR A 132 5.29 4.32 -6.56
N PRO A 133 5.95 5.49 -6.43
CA PRO A 133 6.87 5.71 -5.32
C PRO A 133 6.16 5.55 -3.96
N ALA A 134 6.93 5.24 -2.92
CA ALA A 134 6.45 5.16 -1.54
C ALA A 134 6.45 6.56 -0.88
N SER A 135 5.64 7.44 -1.41
CA SER A 135 5.42 8.80 -0.92
C SER A 135 3.94 9.09 -0.93
N ASP A 136 3.36 9.45 0.22
CA ASP A 136 1.93 9.66 0.39
C ASP A 136 1.38 10.67 -0.63
N ILE A 137 2.10 11.79 -0.82
CA ILE A 137 1.73 12.88 -1.74
C ILE A 137 1.91 12.54 -3.22
N VAL A 138 2.50 11.40 -3.56
CA VAL A 138 2.65 10.92 -4.95
C VAL A 138 1.75 9.70 -5.18
N CYS A 139 1.75 8.75 -4.25
CA CYS A 139 0.97 7.52 -4.36
C CYS A 139 -0.54 7.80 -4.45
N GLY A 140 -1.08 8.60 -3.52
CA GLY A 140 -2.51 8.91 -3.50
C GLY A 140 -3.00 9.59 -4.77
N PRO A 141 -2.40 10.71 -5.22
CA PRO A 141 -2.75 11.34 -6.50
C PRO A 141 -2.59 10.40 -7.71
N SER A 142 -1.58 9.52 -7.73
CA SER A 142 -1.42 8.52 -8.79
C SER A 142 -2.58 7.52 -8.80
N GLN A 143 -3.00 7.04 -7.63
CA GLN A 143 -4.18 6.18 -7.52
C GLN A 143 -5.47 6.89 -7.95
N VAL A 144 -5.62 8.20 -7.62
CA VAL A 144 -6.74 9.01 -8.11
C VAL A 144 -6.73 9.12 -9.63
N ALA A 145 -5.57 9.37 -10.24
CA ALA A 145 -5.43 9.41 -11.70
C ALA A 145 -5.76 8.05 -12.32
N SER A 146 -5.47 6.94 -11.63
CA SER A 146 -5.90 5.60 -12.01
C SER A 146 -7.40 5.35 -11.80
N GLY A 147 -8.14 6.27 -11.16
CA GLY A 147 -9.60 6.24 -11.07
C GLY A 147 -10.18 5.72 -9.78
N ILE A 148 -9.44 5.74 -8.65
CA ILE A 148 -10.05 5.44 -7.35
C ILE A 148 -11.07 6.51 -6.97
N GLY A 149 -12.18 6.09 -6.35
CA GLY A 149 -13.17 6.98 -5.75
C GLY A 149 -13.20 6.94 -4.22
N LEU A 150 -12.33 6.11 -3.61
CA LEU A 150 -12.18 5.95 -2.17
C LEU A 150 -10.78 5.40 -1.89
N GLN A 151 -10.12 5.88 -0.83
CA GLN A 151 -8.86 5.32 -0.36
C GLN A 151 -9.01 4.81 1.08
N VAL A 152 -8.40 3.65 1.36
CA VAL A 152 -8.17 3.15 2.72
C VAL A 152 -6.69 3.35 3.04
N PHE A 153 -6.41 4.12 4.08
CA PHE A 153 -5.07 4.51 4.46
C PHE A 153 -4.72 3.98 5.85
N MET A 154 -3.79 3.03 5.91
CA MET A 154 -3.34 2.43 7.15
C MET A 154 -2.19 3.22 7.74
N THR A 155 -2.21 3.45 9.06
CA THR A 155 -1.15 4.18 9.76
C THR A 155 -0.91 3.64 11.17
N GLY A 156 0.34 3.62 11.59
CA GLY A 156 0.74 3.25 12.96
C GLY A 156 1.01 4.47 13.84
N ARG A 157 1.49 5.55 13.23
CA ARG A 157 1.94 6.76 13.94
C ARG A 157 1.07 7.98 13.70
N GLY A 158 0.08 7.85 12.82
CA GLY A 158 -0.77 8.96 12.39
C GLY A 158 -0.14 9.75 11.24
N THR A 159 -1.00 10.33 10.41
CA THR A 159 -0.63 11.27 9.36
C THR A 159 -1.82 12.17 9.04
N PRO A 160 -1.60 13.49 8.84
CA PRO A 160 -2.66 14.42 8.44
C PRO A 160 -3.01 14.29 6.94
N TYR A 161 -2.34 13.40 6.19
CA TYR A 161 -2.59 13.18 4.77
C TYR A 161 -4.07 12.95 4.46
N GLY A 162 -4.53 13.50 3.37
CA GLY A 162 -5.87 13.34 2.81
C GLY A 162 -5.85 13.63 1.30
N LEU A 163 -6.97 13.40 0.64
CA LEU A 163 -7.20 13.69 -0.78
C LEU A 163 -8.41 14.59 -0.93
N ASP A 164 -8.32 15.63 -1.75
CA ASP A 164 -9.43 16.58 -1.97
C ASP A 164 -10.57 15.97 -2.82
N VAL A 165 -10.22 15.00 -3.67
CA VAL A 165 -11.12 14.45 -4.70
C VAL A 165 -11.64 13.04 -4.40
N ALA A 166 -11.17 12.43 -3.33
CA ALA A 166 -11.61 11.10 -2.90
C ALA A 166 -11.57 11.01 -1.37
N PRO A 167 -12.59 10.47 -0.70
CA PRO A 167 -12.54 10.21 0.73
C PRO A 167 -11.37 9.29 1.10
N VAL A 168 -10.75 9.55 2.25
CA VAL A 168 -9.68 8.72 2.81
C VAL A 168 -10.13 8.18 4.17
N ILE A 169 -10.40 6.88 4.24
CA ILE A 169 -10.69 6.20 5.51
C ILE A 169 -9.37 5.82 6.17
N LYS A 170 -9.12 6.32 7.37
CA LYS A 170 -7.90 6.05 8.12
C LYS A 170 -8.08 4.93 9.13
N VAL A 171 -7.20 3.92 9.01
CA VAL A 171 -7.17 2.74 9.89
C VAL A 171 -5.87 2.75 10.67
N CYS A 172 -5.93 2.83 11.98
CA CYS A 172 -4.72 2.78 12.81
C CYS A 172 -4.42 1.36 13.31
N SER A 173 -3.13 1.11 13.55
CA SER A 173 -2.61 -0.19 14.01
C SER A 173 -2.76 -0.40 15.52
N ARG A 174 -2.98 0.67 16.31
CA ARG A 174 -3.03 0.64 17.78
C ARG A 174 -4.12 1.55 18.31
N ASN A 175 -4.72 1.17 19.42
CA ASN A 175 -5.81 1.94 20.05
C ASN A 175 -5.38 3.32 20.52
N GLU A 176 -4.17 3.44 21.07
CA GLU A 176 -3.65 4.73 21.58
C GLU A 176 -3.60 5.78 20.46
N MET A 177 -3.44 5.36 19.20
CA MET A 177 -3.48 6.28 18.06
C MET A 177 -4.88 6.83 17.83
N LYS A 178 -5.92 5.99 17.97
CA LYS A 178 -7.31 6.42 17.88
C LYS A 178 -7.68 7.39 18.98
N ASP A 179 -7.19 7.14 20.21
CA ASP A 179 -7.46 8.00 21.36
C ASP A 179 -6.77 9.35 21.22
N HIS A 180 -5.54 9.37 20.68
CA HIS A 180 -4.75 10.59 20.51
C HIS A 180 -5.20 11.45 19.33
N TRP A 181 -5.67 10.82 18.24
CA TRP A 181 -6.08 11.47 16.99
C TRP A 181 -7.52 11.10 16.64
N PHE A 182 -8.41 11.25 17.60
CA PHE A 182 -9.81 10.83 17.52
C PHE A 182 -10.60 11.47 16.37
N ASP A 183 -10.20 12.66 15.95
CA ASP A 183 -10.79 13.44 14.86
C ASP A 183 -10.22 13.09 13.48
N LEU A 184 -9.13 12.33 13.44
CA LEU A 184 -8.43 11.96 12.20
C LEU A 184 -8.51 10.47 11.88
N ILE A 185 -8.62 9.62 12.89
CA ILE A 185 -8.65 8.16 12.74
C ILE A 185 -10.09 7.66 12.75
N ASP A 186 -10.51 7.02 11.67
CA ASP A 186 -11.87 6.48 11.54
C ASP A 186 -12.00 5.13 12.24
N ILE A 187 -11.03 4.22 12.03
CA ILE A 187 -11.08 2.83 12.49
C ILE A 187 -9.80 2.49 13.26
N SER A 188 -9.94 1.84 14.43
CA SER A 188 -8.82 1.22 15.12
C SER A 188 -8.82 -0.30 14.88
N ALA A 189 -7.67 -0.82 14.40
CA ALA A 189 -7.40 -2.25 14.31
C ALA A 189 -6.59 -2.77 15.52
N GLY A 190 -6.40 -1.95 16.54
CA GLY A 190 -5.63 -2.30 17.73
C GLY A 190 -6.30 -3.31 18.69
N HIS A 191 -7.52 -3.75 18.37
CA HIS A 191 -8.24 -4.78 19.13
C HIS A 191 -8.03 -6.21 18.59
N ILE A 192 -7.32 -6.37 17.48
CA ILE A 192 -7.08 -7.64 16.78
C ILE A 192 -5.90 -8.39 17.39
#